data_ade92113f63b0b7e9102fcf408c3ff90
#
_entry.id   ade92113f63b0b7e9102fcf408c3ff90
#
_cell.length_a   1.000
_cell.length_b   1.000
_cell.length_c   1.000
_cell.angle_alpha   90.00
_cell.angle_beta   90.00
_cell.angle_gamma   90.00
#
_symmetry.space_group_name_H-M   'P 1'
#
loop_
_entity.id
_entity.type
_entity.pdbx_description
1 polymer ?
#
loop_
_entity_poly.entity_id
_entity_poly.type
_entity_poly.pdbx_seq_one_letter_code
_entity_poly.pdbx_strand_id
1 'polypeptide(L)'
;PSRIRGRLVTLYQMGIVLGILSAVTVNMLIQRMGDDAWNTSVGWRWMFLAGVVPAVLFGAMIIPAVESPRWLLKVGRRSEALDILCRLNGLQSALAEAAAIQRSLDQESGRMAELLTTGFRRALVVGVLLAGLSQASGIFCLLSFLPEVLKAAGVVTADAFFQTVLVGAVLAVFTLAAMFLVDIAGRKTLLLIGTAVQCVSFAAVGWLYYRHGSGMAILVFVMLFAAAHAIGNGA
;
A
#
# COMPACT_ATOMS: atom_id res chain seq x y z
N PRO A 1 17.17 -15.56 1.96
CA PRO A 1 17.59 -15.62 0.57
C PRO A 1 17.10 -14.39 -0.19
N SER A 2 18.00 -13.69 -0.89
CA SER A 2 17.73 -12.44 -1.61
C SER A 2 16.60 -12.57 -2.65
N ARG A 3 16.43 -13.74 -3.24
CA ARG A 3 15.36 -14.05 -4.21
C ARG A 3 13.93 -13.99 -3.65
N ILE A 4 13.74 -14.27 -2.37
CA ILE A 4 12.40 -14.29 -1.75
C ILE A 4 12.02 -12.91 -1.23
N ARG A 5 13.00 -12.05 -0.90
CA ARG A 5 12.77 -10.73 -0.31
C ARG A 5 11.89 -9.83 -1.19
N GLY A 6 12.16 -9.81 -2.50
CA GLY A 6 11.35 -9.04 -3.45
C GLY A 6 9.88 -9.50 -3.47
N ARG A 7 9.65 -10.82 -3.54
CA ARG A 7 8.30 -11.40 -3.53
C ARG A 7 7.53 -11.11 -2.24
N LEU A 8 8.19 -11.14 -1.09
CA LEU A 8 7.57 -10.81 0.20
C LEU A 8 7.13 -9.33 0.27
N VAL A 9 7.96 -8.41 -0.24
CA VAL A 9 7.59 -6.99 -0.31
C VAL A 9 6.36 -6.78 -1.20
N THR A 10 6.30 -7.50 -2.33
CA THR A 10 5.16 -7.38 -3.24
C THR A 10 3.89 -8.03 -2.65
N LEU A 11 4.00 -9.13 -1.91
CA LEU A 11 2.87 -9.72 -1.17
C LEU A 11 2.32 -8.74 -0.12
N TYR A 12 3.19 -8.00 0.56
CA TYR A 12 2.77 -6.95 1.49
C TYR A 12 1.97 -5.84 0.77
N GLN A 13 2.49 -5.36 -0.37
CA GLN A 13 1.79 -4.37 -1.20
C GLN A 13 0.43 -4.88 -1.69
N MET A 14 0.38 -6.16 -2.11
CA MET A 14 -0.87 -6.80 -2.50
C MET A 14 -1.88 -6.86 -1.35
N GLY A 15 -1.41 -7.16 -0.12
CA GLY A 15 -2.24 -7.13 1.07
C GLY A 15 -2.90 -5.76 1.31
N ILE A 16 -2.15 -4.67 1.11
CA ILE A 16 -2.68 -3.30 1.21
C ILE A 16 -3.80 -3.07 0.18
N VAL A 17 -3.54 -3.42 -1.08
CA VAL A 17 -4.50 -3.18 -2.18
C VAL A 17 -5.76 -4.02 -2.02
N LEU A 18 -5.63 -5.29 -1.63
CA LEU A 18 -6.77 -6.16 -1.32
C LEU A 18 -7.56 -5.63 -0.11
N GLY A 19 -6.88 -5.08 0.89
CA GLY A 19 -7.52 -4.42 2.03
C GLY A 19 -8.35 -3.22 1.60
N ILE A 20 -7.82 -2.36 0.73
CA ILE A 20 -8.55 -1.22 0.17
C ILE A 20 -9.77 -1.71 -0.63
N LEU A 21 -9.59 -2.68 -1.53
CA LEU A 21 -10.68 -3.24 -2.34
C LEU A 21 -11.78 -3.84 -1.46
N SER A 22 -11.41 -4.57 -0.42
CA SER A 22 -12.36 -5.14 0.55
C SER A 22 -13.13 -4.05 1.29
N ALA A 23 -12.44 -3.00 1.74
CA ALA A 23 -13.06 -1.88 2.46
C ALA A 23 -14.08 -1.13 1.59
N VAL A 24 -13.72 -0.77 0.34
CA VAL A 24 -14.67 -0.08 -0.55
C VAL A 24 -15.84 -0.97 -0.96
N THR A 25 -15.61 -2.28 -1.09
CA THR A 25 -16.67 -3.26 -1.37
C THR A 25 -17.65 -3.37 -0.20
N VAL A 26 -17.16 -3.49 1.02
CA VAL A 26 -17.99 -3.52 2.23
C VAL A 26 -18.78 -2.23 2.38
N ASN A 27 -18.15 -1.08 2.15
CA ASN A 27 -18.83 0.23 2.19
C ASN A 27 -19.95 0.31 1.15
N MET A 28 -19.73 -0.20 -0.07
CA MET A 28 -20.78 -0.29 -1.10
C MET A 28 -21.94 -1.18 -0.67
N LEU A 29 -21.65 -2.33 -0.07
CA LEU A 29 -22.69 -3.24 0.41
C LEU A 29 -23.53 -2.61 1.52
N ILE A 30 -22.89 -1.94 2.48
CA ILE A 30 -23.57 -1.23 3.57
C ILE A 30 -24.40 -0.06 3.00
N GLN A 31 -23.86 0.70 2.06
CA GLN A 31 -24.59 1.80 1.42
C GLN A 31 -25.91 1.33 0.78
N ARG A 32 -25.93 0.11 0.22
CA ARG A 32 -27.14 -0.48 -0.40
C ARG A 32 -28.16 -1.00 0.58
N MET A 33 -27.88 -1.04 1.90
CA MET A 33 -28.80 -1.53 2.92
C MET A 33 -29.90 -0.52 3.26
N GLY A 34 -29.72 0.75 2.92
CA GLY A 34 -30.69 1.82 3.20
C GLY A 34 -30.62 2.97 2.20
N ASP A 35 -31.52 3.94 2.39
CA ASP A 35 -31.55 5.17 1.62
C ASP A 35 -30.48 6.17 2.04
N ASP A 36 -30.41 7.32 1.36
CA ASP A 36 -29.43 8.36 1.66
C ASP A 36 -29.63 8.96 3.08
N ALA A 37 -30.86 9.02 3.58
CA ALA A 37 -31.15 9.49 4.93
C ALA A 37 -30.63 8.49 5.99
N TRP A 38 -30.84 7.19 5.77
CA TRP A 38 -30.29 6.15 6.62
C TRP A 38 -28.74 6.12 6.57
N ASN A 39 -28.17 6.23 5.39
CA ASN A 39 -26.72 6.25 5.22
C ASN A 39 -26.08 7.43 5.95
N THR A 40 -26.70 8.60 5.90
CA THR A 40 -26.21 9.82 6.58
C THR A 40 -26.38 9.74 8.10
N SER A 41 -27.44 9.09 8.61
CA SER A 41 -27.71 9.03 10.04
C SER A 41 -27.06 7.83 10.74
N VAL A 42 -27.02 6.65 10.11
CA VAL A 42 -26.62 5.38 10.72
C VAL A 42 -25.59 4.62 9.89
N GLY A 43 -25.74 4.56 8.57
CA GLY A 43 -24.95 3.71 7.67
C GLY A 43 -23.44 3.94 7.80
N TRP A 44 -22.99 5.18 7.91
CA TRP A 44 -21.57 5.49 8.10
C TRP A 44 -20.97 4.85 9.36
N ARG A 45 -21.76 4.68 10.45
CA ARG A 45 -21.30 4.02 11.66
C ARG A 45 -21.02 2.54 11.41
N TRP A 46 -21.88 1.88 10.62
CA TRP A 46 -21.67 0.49 10.20
C TRP A 46 -20.44 0.33 9.31
N MET A 47 -20.17 1.31 8.42
CA MET A 47 -18.96 1.30 7.60
C MET A 47 -17.68 1.35 8.47
N PHE A 48 -17.66 2.21 9.50
CA PHE A 48 -16.55 2.22 10.45
C PHE A 48 -16.49 0.95 11.31
N LEU A 49 -17.63 0.47 11.79
CA LEU A 49 -17.70 -0.74 12.62
C LEU A 49 -17.20 -1.99 11.87
N ALA A 50 -17.46 -2.07 10.58
CA ALA A 50 -16.96 -3.16 9.73
C ALA A 50 -15.44 -3.26 9.74
N GLY A 51 -14.72 -2.14 9.91
CA GLY A 51 -13.26 -2.11 10.07
C GLY A 51 -12.74 -2.76 11.35
N VAL A 52 -13.60 -2.93 12.37
CA VAL A 52 -13.24 -3.61 13.62
C VAL A 52 -12.95 -5.10 13.37
N VAL A 53 -13.67 -5.73 12.45
CA VAL A 53 -13.51 -7.17 12.17
C VAL A 53 -12.07 -7.51 11.73
N PRO A 54 -11.51 -6.91 10.66
CA PRO A 54 -10.12 -7.19 10.28
C PRO A 54 -9.12 -6.74 11.35
N ALA A 55 -9.39 -5.67 12.11
CA ALA A 55 -8.52 -5.22 13.19
C ALA A 55 -8.43 -6.24 14.33
N VAL A 56 -9.55 -6.79 14.76
CA VAL A 56 -9.60 -7.85 15.79
C VAL A 56 -8.93 -9.13 15.28
N LEU A 57 -9.20 -9.53 14.04
CA LEU A 57 -8.56 -10.70 13.44
C LEU A 57 -7.04 -10.52 13.38
N PHE A 58 -6.56 -9.38 12.93
CA PHE A 58 -5.13 -9.06 12.90
C PHE A 58 -4.52 -9.08 14.30
N GLY A 59 -5.17 -8.45 15.29
CA GLY A 59 -4.75 -8.49 16.70
C GLY A 59 -4.67 -9.92 17.23
N ALA A 60 -5.69 -10.74 16.98
CA ALA A 60 -5.69 -12.14 17.39
C ALA A 60 -4.57 -12.97 16.73
N MET A 61 -4.26 -12.69 15.46
CA MET A 61 -3.20 -13.38 14.73
C MET A 61 -1.79 -12.97 15.19
N ILE A 62 -1.63 -11.76 15.74
CA ILE A 62 -0.32 -11.27 16.19
C ILE A 62 0.04 -11.81 17.59
N ILE A 63 -0.94 -12.17 18.42
CA ILE A 63 -0.70 -12.69 19.77
C ILE A 63 0.23 -13.92 19.78
N PRO A 64 0.04 -14.96 18.93
CA PRO A 64 0.93 -16.10 18.86
C PRO A 64 2.19 -15.86 18.01
N ALA A 65 2.37 -14.67 17.43
CA ALA A 65 3.51 -14.40 16.57
C ALA A 65 4.80 -14.37 17.37
N VAL A 66 5.83 -15.04 16.87
CA VAL A 66 7.14 -15.07 17.49
C VAL A 66 7.88 -13.76 17.24
N GLU A 67 8.67 -13.34 18.23
CA GLU A 67 9.49 -12.14 18.13
C GLU A 67 10.57 -12.27 17.05
N SER A 68 11.01 -11.13 16.50
CA SER A 68 12.08 -11.10 15.52
C SER A 68 13.40 -11.61 16.12
N PRO A 69 14.09 -12.60 15.51
CA PRO A 69 15.40 -13.06 15.97
C PRO A 69 16.43 -11.94 16.10
N ARG A 70 16.38 -10.94 15.19
CA ARG A 70 17.26 -9.77 15.26
C ARG A 70 17.00 -8.92 16.50
N TRP A 71 15.72 -8.71 16.87
CA TRP A 71 15.35 -7.98 18.06
C TRP A 71 15.75 -8.74 19.33
N LEU A 72 15.51 -10.06 19.38
CA LEU A 72 15.90 -10.91 20.48
C LEU A 72 17.42 -10.88 20.72
N LEU A 73 18.24 -10.94 19.67
CA LEU A 73 19.69 -10.80 19.78
C LEU A 73 20.08 -9.41 20.28
N LYS A 74 19.40 -8.35 19.83
CA LYS A 74 19.66 -6.98 20.27
C LYS A 74 19.40 -6.76 21.75
N VAL A 75 18.37 -7.42 22.32
CA VAL A 75 18.04 -7.34 23.76
C VAL A 75 18.73 -8.42 24.59
N GLY A 76 19.64 -9.22 24.01
CA GLY A 76 20.43 -10.23 24.71
C GLY A 76 19.74 -11.59 24.92
N ARG A 77 18.51 -11.80 24.41
CA ARG A 77 17.75 -13.06 24.50
C ARG A 77 18.20 -14.07 23.45
N ARG A 78 19.50 -14.42 23.49
CA ARG A 78 20.17 -15.22 22.43
C ARG A 78 19.60 -16.64 22.28
N SER A 79 19.22 -17.30 23.37
CA SER A 79 18.68 -18.65 23.36
C SER A 79 17.39 -18.73 22.56
N GLU A 80 16.48 -17.81 22.79
CA GLU A 80 15.19 -17.73 22.08
C GLU A 80 15.37 -17.39 20.60
N ALA A 81 16.31 -16.49 20.29
CA ALA A 81 16.64 -16.16 18.90
C ALA A 81 17.17 -17.40 18.16
N LEU A 82 18.04 -18.18 18.80
CA LEU A 82 18.59 -19.42 18.21
C LEU A 82 17.50 -20.47 18.04
N ASP A 83 16.60 -20.64 18.99
CA ASP A 83 15.46 -21.57 18.88
C ASP A 83 14.59 -21.25 17.64
N ILE A 84 14.26 -19.97 17.44
CA ILE A 84 13.47 -19.56 16.28
C ILE A 84 14.23 -19.80 14.97
N LEU A 85 15.51 -19.42 14.92
CA LEU A 85 16.35 -19.63 13.73
C LEU A 85 16.55 -21.12 13.43
N CYS A 86 16.72 -21.96 14.47
CA CYS A 86 16.83 -23.41 14.30
C CYS A 86 15.57 -24.03 13.72
N ARG A 87 14.37 -23.59 14.14
CA ARG A 87 13.09 -24.05 13.59
C ARG A 87 12.92 -23.66 12.13
N LEU A 88 13.47 -22.51 11.71
CA LEU A 88 13.33 -22.01 10.34
C LEU A 88 14.36 -22.60 9.37
N ASN A 89 15.62 -22.72 9.77
CA ASN A 89 16.75 -22.97 8.83
C ASN A 89 17.64 -24.16 9.23
N GLY A 90 17.34 -24.83 10.34
CA GLY A 90 18.21 -25.88 10.92
C GLY A 90 19.41 -25.31 11.68
N LEU A 91 20.04 -26.16 12.52
CA LEU A 91 21.02 -25.74 13.53
C LEU A 91 22.27 -25.04 12.94
N GLN A 92 22.86 -25.59 11.90
CA GLN A 92 24.09 -25.01 11.31
C GLN A 92 23.83 -23.63 10.68
N SER A 93 22.74 -23.50 9.94
CA SER A 93 22.33 -22.23 9.33
C SER A 93 21.96 -21.20 10.38
N ALA A 94 21.29 -21.62 11.47
CA ALA A 94 20.90 -20.76 12.57
C ALA A 94 22.08 -20.11 13.29
N LEU A 95 23.13 -20.88 13.56
CA LEU A 95 24.35 -20.37 14.20
C LEU A 95 25.08 -19.36 13.31
N ALA A 96 25.19 -19.66 12.01
CA ALA A 96 25.81 -18.76 11.04
C ALA A 96 25.01 -17.45 10.89
N GLU A 97 23.68 -17.55 10.84
CA GLU A 97 22.79 -16.40 10.69
C GLU A 97 22.77 -15.55 11.97
N ALA A 98 22.71 -16.16 13.15
CA ALA A 98 22.82 -15.45 14.43
C ALA A 98 24.15 -14.69 14.55
N ALA A 99 25.27 -15.31 14.14
CA ALA A 99 26.56 -14.65 14.13
C ALA A 99 26.65 -13.51 13.11
N ALA A 100 25.96 -13.63 11.97
CA ALA A 100 25.89 -12.56 10.97
C ALA A 100 25.05 -11.39 11.48
N ILE A 101 23.92 -11.67 12.11
CA ILE A 101 23.06 -10.64 12.73
C ILE A 101 23.82 -9.93 13.86
N GLN A 102 24.52 -10.67 14.73
CA GLN A 102 25.31 -10.08 15.82
C GLN A 102 26.40 -9.15 15.29
N ARG A 103 27.16 -9.57 14.28
CA ARG A 103 28.17 -8.70 13.63
C ARG A 103 27.56 -7.44 13.04
N SER A 104 26.37 -7.54 12.43
CA SER A 104 25.63 -6.38 11.91
C SER A 104 25.21 -5.43 13.05
N LEU A 105 24.76 -5.98 14.19
CA LEU A 105 24.36 -5.17 15.35
C LEU A 105 25.58 -4.49 16.00
N ASP A 106 26.71 -5.17 16.07
CA ASP A 106 27.97 -4.63 16.62
C ASP A 106 28.54 -3.49 15.74
N GLN A 107 28.25 -3.52 14.45
CA GLN A 107 28.63 -2.48 13.49
C GLN A 107 27.64 -1.29 13.47
N GLU A 108 26.42 -1.48 13.99
CA GLU A 108 25.43 -0.41 14.09
C GLU A 108 25.77 0.54 15.24
N SER A 109 26.30 1.71 14.95
CA SER A 109 26.51 2.74 15.99
C SER A 109 25.18 3.30 16.54
N GLY A 110 24.08 3.07 15.82
CA GLY A 110 22.73 3.53 16.18
C GLY A 110 22.58 5.06 16.25
N ARG A 111 23.58 5.82 15.83
CA ARG A 111 23.54 7.28 15.87
C ARG A 111 22.82 7.84 14.66
N MET A 112 21.74 8.57 14.89
CA MET A 112 21.04 9.34 13.85
C MET A 112 22.00 10.23 13.05
N ALA A 113 23.09 10.69 13.66
CA ALA A 113 24.12 11.48 13.03
C ALA A 113 24.82 10.77 11.84
N GLU A 114 24.87 9.44 11.82
CA GLU A 114 25.44 8.68 10.69
C GLU A 114 24.65 8.83 9.42
N LEU A 115 23.31 8.95 9.51
CA LEU A 115 22.45 9.20 8.35
C LEU A 115 22.73 10.54 7.69
N LEU A 116 23.31 11.48 8.43
CA LEU A 116 23.69 12.82 7.94
C LEU A 116 25.10 12.86 7.38
N THR A 117 25.86 11.76 7.46
CA THR A 117 27.20 11.67 6.85
C THR A 117 27.13 11.70 5.33
N THR A 118 28.21 12.17 4.70
CA THR A 118 28.26 12.45 3.26
C THR A 118 27.88 11.22 2.39
N GLY A 119 28.15 9.98 2.86
CA GLY A 119 27.82 8.75 2.14
C GLY A 119 26.32 8.42 2.13
N PHE A 120 25.63 8.60 3.26
CA PHE A 120 24.22 8.26 3.43
C PHE A 120 23.26 9.42 3.12
N ARG A 121 23.72 10.67 3.23
CA ARG A 121 22.88 11.85 3.05
C ARG A 121 22.15 11.90 1.69
N ARG A 122 22.83 11.53 0.60
CA ARG A 122 22.19 11.48 -0.73
C ARG A 122 21.09 10.44 -0.78
N ALA A 123 21.34 9.24 -0.28
CA ALA A 123 20.35 8.17 -0.25
C ALA A 123 19.15 8.54 0.65
N LEU A 124 19.41 9.17 1.81
CA LEU A 124 18.38 9.67 2.71
C LEU A 124 17.49 10.72 2.04
N VAL A 125 18.09 11.74 1.41
CA VAL A 125 17.35 12.81 0.73
C VAL A 125 16.50 12.24 -0.41
N VAL A 126 17.07 11.37 -1.25
CA VAL A 126 16.33 10.74 -2.34
C VAL A 126 15.20 9.87 -1.79
N GLY A 127 15.44 9.07 -0.74
CA GLY A 127 14.43 8.23 -0.12
C GLY A 127 13.28 9.05 0.48
N VAL A 128 13.57 10.12 1.21
CA VAL A 128 12.57 11.02 1.80
C VAL A 128 11.76 11.74 0.71
N LEU A 129 12.44 12.25 -0.33
CA LEU A 129 11.75 12.91 -1.45
C LEU A 129 10.85 11.94 -2.21
N LEU A 130 11.33 10.72 -2.53
CA LEU A 130 10.52 9.71 -3.21
C LEU A 130 9.30 9.31 -2.37
N ALA A 131 9.49 9.07 -1.07
CA ALA A 131 8.39 8.72 -0.18
C ALA A 131 7.37 9.87 -0.08
N GLY A 132 7.83 11.10 0.12
CA GLY A 132 6.97 12.29 0.19
C GLY A 132 6.20 12.54 -1.11
N LEU A 133 6.87 12.49 -2.26
CA LEU A 133 6.25 12.68 -3.57
C LEU A 133 5.28 11.55 -3.91
N SER A 134 5.60 10.30 -3.54
CA SER A 134 4.68 9.18 -3.72
C SER A 134 3.37 9.39 -2.95
N GLN A 135 3.43 9.87 -1.71
CA GLN A 135 2.22 10.20 -0.93
C GLN A 135 1.50 11.43 -1.46
N ALA A 136 2.25 12.44 -1.93
CA ALA A 136 1.69 13.64 -2.56
C ALA A 136 1.07 13.36 -3.94
N SER A 137 1.23 12.13 -4.50
CA SER A 137 0.59 11.73 -5.77
C SER A 137 -0.95 11.77 -5.73
N GLY A 138 -1.54 11.83 -4.52
CA GLY A 138 -2.96 12.04 -4.34
C GLY A 138 -3.84 10.80 -4.45
N ILE A 139 -3.28 9.60 -4.56
CA ILE A 139 -4.08 8.36 -4.69
C ILE A 139 -5.02 8.13 -3.51
N PHE A 140 -4.53 8.36 -2.27
CA PHE A 140 -5.35 8.20 -1.07
C PHE A 140 -6.47 9.23 -1.00
N CYS A 141 -6.17 10.48 -1.36
CA CYS A 141 -7.18 11.54 -1.45
C CYS A 141 -8.23 11.18 -2.51
N LEU A 142 -7.80 10.75 -3.69
CA LEU A 142 -8.70 10.34 -4.76
C LEU A 142 -9.61 9.20 -4.33
N LEU A 143 -9.07 8.10 -3.79
CA LEU A 143 -9.86 6.94 -3.37
C LEU A 143 -10.83 7.28 -2.23
N SER A 144 -10.43 8.13 -1.28
CA SER A 144 -11.27 8.52 -0.14
C SER A 144 -12.44 9.39 -0.56
N PHE A 145 -12.24 10.28 -1.53
CA PHE A 145 -13.26 11.23 -1.99
C PHE A 145 -13.87 10.84 -3.34
N LEU A 146 -13.53 9.68 -3.91
CA LEU A 146 -13.98 9.28 -5.23
C LEU A 146 -15.50 9.23 -5.36
N PRO A 147 -16.27 8.67 -4.38
CA PRO A 147 -17.73 8.71 -4.47
C PRO A 147 -18.27 10.15 -4.56
N GLU A 148 -17.69 11.07 -3.81
CA GLU A 148 -18.12 12.49 -3.82
C GLU A 148 -17.72 13.19 -5.13
N VAL A 149 -16.54 12.88 -5.64
CA VAL A 149 -16.07 13.37 -6.95
C VAL A 149 -17.01 12.92 -8.06
N LEU A 150 -17.45 11.67 -8.05
CA LEU A 150 -18.37 11.11 -9.06
C LEU A 150 -19.78 11.68 -8.91
N LYS A 151 -20.28 11.85 -7.69
CA LYS A 151 -21.56 12.50 -7.42
C LYS A 151 -21.57 13.95 -7.93
N ALA A 152 -20.52 14.71 -7.66
CA ALA A 152 -20.38 16.07 -8.15
C ALA A 152 -20.32 16.15 -9.70
N ALA A 153 -19.90 15.05 -10.36
CA ALA A 153 -19.97 14.88 -11.81
C ALA A 153 -21.34 14.38 -12.32
N GLY A 154 -22.37 14.34 -11.45
CA GLY A 154 -23.73 13.94 -11.81
C GLY A 154 -24.02 12.44 -11.76
N VAL A 155 -23.14 11.63 -11.15
CA VAL A 155 -23.35 10.19 -10.98
C VAL A 155 -24.23 9.92 -9.76
N VAL A 156 -25.20 9.02 -9.88
CA VAL A 156 -26.08 8.60 -8.77
C VAL A 156 -25.25 7.95 -7.65
N THR A 157 -25.62 8.18 -6.40
CA THR A 157 -24.87 7.70 -5.22
C THR A 157 -24.53 6.20 -5.26
N ALA A 158 -25.49 5.34 -5.58
CA ALA A 158 -25.28 3.89 -5.67
C ALA A 158 -24.25 3.52 -6.75
N ASP A 159 -24.30 4.18 -7.91
CA ASP A 159 -23.36 3.96 -9.00
C ASP A 159 -21.96 4.52 -8.67
N ALA A 160 -21.88 5.63 -7.92
CA ALA A 160 -20.61 6.19 -7.49
C ALA A 160 -19.82 5.24 -6.56
N PHE A 161 -20.49 4.57 -5.63
CA PHE A 161 -19.86 3.54 -4.79
C PHE A 161 -19.44 2.31 -5.61
N PHE A 162 -20.27 1.85 -6.53
CA PHE A 162 -19.91 0.75 -7.43
C PHE A 162 -18.69 1.11 -8.32
N GLN A 163 -18.67 2.32 -8.88
CA GLN A 163 -17.53 2.79 -9.67
C GLN A 163 -16.26 2.89 -8.83
N THR A 164 -16.35 3.23 -7.55
CA THR A 164 -15.21 3.22 -6.63
C THR A 164 -14.65 1.80 -6.45
N VAL A 165 -15.51 0.79 -6.35
CA VAL A 165 -15.08 -0.63 -6.31
C VAL A 165 -14.37 -1.02 -7.60
N LEU A 166 -14.87 -0.59 -8.77
CA LEU A 166 -14.20 -0.84 -10.05
C LEU A 166 -12.79 -0.23 -10.10
N VAL A 167 -12.62 1.00 -9.61
CA VAL A 167 -11.28 1.63 -9.51
C VAL A 167 -10.37 0.84 -8.57
N GLY A 168 -10.87 0.37 -7.43
CA GLY A 168 -10.15 -0.51 -6.51
C GLY A 168 -9.74 -1.84 -7.18
N ALA A 169 -10.63 -2.44 -8.00
CA ALA A 169 -10.33 -3.64 -8.75
C ALA A 169 -9.25 -3.40 -9.82
N VAL A 170 -9.30 -2.29 -10.53
CA VAL A 170 -8.26 -1.86 -11.48
C VAL A 170 -6.91 -1.73 -10.74
N LEU A 171 -6.90 -1.06 -9.60
CA LEU A 171 -5.69 -0.93 -8.79
C LEU A 171 -5.11 -2.31 -8.42
N ALA A 172 -5.94 -3.26 -7.99
CA ALA A 172 -5.52 -4.62 -7.62
C ALA A 172 -4.93 -5.39 -8.81
N VAL A 173 -5.61 -5.37 -9.97
CA VAL A 173 -5.15 -6.06 -11.19
C VAL A 173 -3.83 -5.50 -11.66
N PHE A 174 -3.70 -4.17 -11.72
CA PHE A 174 -2.46 -3.54 -12.19
C PHE A 174 -1.32 -3.63 -11.17
N THR A 175 -1.60 -3.75 -9.87
CA THR A 175 -0.58 -4.08 -8.86
C THR A 175 -0.04 -5.50 -9.09
N LEU A 176 -0.91 -6.47 -9.39
CA LEU A 176 -0.46 -7.82 -9.79
C LEU A 176 0.39 -7.78 -11.06
N ALA A 177 -0.05 -7.05 -12.08
CA ALA A 177 0.72 -6.88 -13.31
C ALA A 177 2.09 -6.24 -13.06
N ALA A 178 2.17 -5.25 -12.18
CA ALA A 178 3.41 -4.56 -11.81
C ALA A 178 4.46 -5.52 -11.24
N MET A 179 4.03 -6.57 -10.50
CA MET A 179 4.95 -7.60 -9.98
C MET A 179 5.77 -8.28 -11.08
N PHE A 180 5.15 -8.51 -12.22
CA PHE A 180 5.82 -9.14 -13.37
C PHE A 180 6.55 -8.12 -14.23
N LEU A 181 5.97 -6.93 -14.39
CA LEU A 181 6.57 -5.87 -15.20
C LEU A 181 7.86 -5.32 -14.60
N VAL A 182 8.00 -5.32 -13.28
CA VAL A 182 9.21 -4.78 -12.62
C VAL A 182 10.46 -5.58 -12.96
N ASP A 183 10.31 -6.89 -13.15
CA ASP A 183 11.42 -7.76 -13.51
C ASP A 183 11.85 -7.57 -14.99
N ILE A 184 10.94 -7.11 -15.85
CA ILE A 184 11.18 -6.93 -17.29
C ILE A 184 11.64 -5.50 -17.61
N ALA A 185 10.90 -4.48 -17.17
CA ALA A 185 11.12 -3.08 -17.54
C ALA A 185 12.01 -2.31 -16.55
N GLY A 186 12.19 -2.84 -15.35
CA GLY A 186 12.95 -2.19 -14.27
C GLY A 186 12.18 -1.07 -13.58
N ARG A 187 12.47 -0.88 -12.29
CA ARG A 187 11.75 0.04 -11.39
C ARG A 187 11.76 1.50 -11.86
N LYS A 188 12.90 2.00 -12.35
CA LYS A 188 13.05 3.38 -12.79
C LYS A 188 12.13 3.70 -13.97
N THR A 189 12.08 2.82 -14.96
CA THR A 189 11.26 2.99 -16.17
C THR A 189 9.79 2.99 -15.83
N LEU A 190 9.34 2.03 -14.99
CA LEU A 190 7.95 1.94 -14.56
C LEU A 190 7.51 3.16 -13.74
N LEU A 191 8.38 3.65 -12.84
CA LEU A 191 8.11 4.85 -12.05
C LEU A 191 7.95 6.08 -12.94
N LEU A 192 8.84 6.29 -13.93
CA LEU A 192 8.78 7.43 -14.84
C LEU A 192 7.52 7.40 -15.72
N ILE A 193 7.23 6.26 -16.35
CA ILE A 193 6.04 6.10 -17.19
C ILE A 193 4.77 6.25 -16.32
N GLY A 194 4.71 5.56 -15.18
CA GLY A 194 3.59 5.65 -14.27
C GLY A 194 3.31 7.08 -13.82
N THR A 195 4.35 7.82 -13.39
CA THR A 195 4.19 9.21 -12.98
C THR A 195 3.75 10.12 -14.12
N ALA A 196 4.29 9.95 -15.33
CA ALA A 196 3.87 10.72 -16.50
C ALA A 196 2.39 10.50 -16.82
N VAL A 197 1.93 9.24 -16.84
CA VAL A 197 0.52 8.90 -17.08
C VAL A 197 -0.37 9.42 -15.95
N GLN A 198 0.06 9.37 -14.69
CA GLN A 198 -0.67 9.97 -13.56
C GLN A 198 -0.88 11.48 -13.76
N CYS A 199 0.17 12.23 -14.12
CA CYS A 199 0.09 13.67 -14.38
C CYS A 199 -0.92 13.99 -15.48
N VAL A 200 -0.85 13.27 -16.62
CA VAL A 200 -1.78 13.47 -17.74
C VAL A 200 -3.22 13.13 -17.31
N SER A 201 -3.41 12.05 -16.59
CA SER A 201 -4.74 11.62 -16.12
C SER A 201 -5.36 12.65 -15.17
N PHE A 202 -4.60 13.16 -14.19
CA PHE A 202 -5.10 14.20 -13.30
C PHE A 202 -5.40 15.52 -14.01
N ALA A 203 -4.54 15.93 -14.94
CA ALA A 203 -4.81 17.11 -15.75
C ALA A 203 -6.10 16.96 -16.58
N ALA A 204 -6.31 15.76 -17.15
CA ALA A 204 -7.53 15.46 -17.91
C ALA A 204 -8.78 15.47 -17.01
N VAL A 205 -8.71 14.89 -15.79
CA VAL A 205 -9.81 14.94 -14.82
C VAL A 205 -10.14 16.40 -14.45
N GLY A 206 -9.13 17.22 -14.12
CA GLY A 206 -9.34 18.63 -13.80
C GLY A 206 -9.96 19.42 -14.96
N TRP A 207 -9.49 19.17 -16.18
CA TRP A 207 -10.06 19.80 -17.39
C TRP A 207 -11.50 19.39 -17.66
N LEU A 208 -11.81 18.08 -17.53
CA LEU A 208 -13.19 17.57 -17.67
C LEU A 208 -14.13 18.17 -16.61
N TYR A 209 -13.67 18.32 -15.38
CA TYR A 209 -14.43 19.01 -14.35
C TYR A 209 -14.74 20.46 -14.71
N TYR A 210 -13.73 21.20 -15.18
CA TYR A 210 -13.90 22.58 -15.61
C TYR A 210 -14.87 22.73 -16.79
N ARG A 211 -14.89 21.74 -17.70
CA ARG A 211 -15.75 21.72 -18.88
C ARG A 211 -17.13 21.09 -18.64
N HIS A 212 -17.47 20.74 -17.41
CA HIS A 212 -18.69 19.99 -17.07
C HIS A 212 -18.83 18.68 -17.91
N GLY A 213 -17.72 17.98 -18.09
CA GLY A 213 -17.66 16.70 -18.83
C GLY A 213 -18.45 15.60 -18.14
N SER A 214 -18.72 14.53 -18.88
CA SER A 214 -19.50 13.39 -18.37
C SER A 214 -18.76 12.65 -17.24
N GLY A 215 -19.49 12.17 -16.22
CA GLY A 215 -18.94 11.37 -15.13
C GLY A 215 -18.22 10.09 -15.63
N MET A 216 -18.68 9.52 -16.75
CA MET A 216 -18.03 8.36 -17.38
C MET A 216 -16.62 8.70 -17.90
N ALA A 217 -16.43 9.86 -18.53
CA ALA A 217 -15.10 10.29 -18.97
C ALA A 217 -14.16 10.52 -17.79
N ILE A 218 -14.65 11.13 -16.72
CA ILE A 218 -13.90 11.31 -15.46
C ILE A 218 -13.49 9.96 -14.90
N LEU A 219 -14.40 8.99 -14.83
CA LEU A 219 -14.12 7.63 -14.34
C LEU A 219 -13.00 6.94 -15.15
N VAL A 220 -13.00 7.05 -16.47
CA VAL A 220 -11.97 6.44 -17.32
C VAL A 220 -10.58 7.01 -16.97
N PHE A 221 -10.44 8.33 -16.83
CA PHE A 221 -9.15 8.92 -16.45
C PHE A 221 -8.76 8.63 -15.01
N VAL A 222 -9.70 8.48 -14.09
CA VAL A 222 -9.45 8.00 -12.73
C VAL A 222 -8.95 6.56 -12.73
N MET A 223 -9.54 5.67 -13.52
CA MET A 223 -9.06 4.29 -13.70
C MET A 223 -7.66 4.25 -14.30
N LEU A 224 -7.39 5.08 -15.30
CA LEU A 224 -6.07 5.20 -15.91
C LEU A 224 -5.03 5.70 -14.89
N PHE A 225 -5.39 6.67 -14.07
CA PHE A 225 -4.56 7.15 -12.97
C PHE A 225 -4.27 6.04 -11.96
N ALA A 226 -5.28 5.27 -11.52
CA ALA A 226 -5.12 4.17 -10.58
C ALA A 226 -4.22 3.06 -11.14
N ALA A 227 -4.40 2.70 -12.41
CA ALA A 227 -3.56 1.73 -13.11
C ALA A 227 -2.10 2.20 -13.19
N ALA A 228 -1.88 3.46 -13.56
CA ALA A 228 -0.56 4.06 -13.65
C ALA A 228 0.13 4.16 -12.28
N HIS A 229 -0.64 4.46 -11.22
CA HIS A 229 -0.15 4.45 -9.84
C HIS A 229 0.29 3.06 -9.41
N ALA A 230 -0.53 2.04 -9.67
CA ALA A 230 -0.21 0.66 -9.35
C ALA A 230 1.08 0.17 -10.03
N ILE A 231 1.29 0.53 -11.31
CA ILE A 231 2.49 0.16 -12.06
C ILE A 231 3.72 0.96 -11.60
N GLY A 232 3.58 2.27 -11.38
CA GLY A 232 4.70 3.14 -11.04
C GLY A 232 5.13 3.05 -9.58
N ASN A 233 4.19 3.22 -8.66
CA ASN A 233 4.46 3.32 -7.22
C ASN A 233 4.23 2.00 -6.47
N GLY A 234 3.54 1.02 -7.07
CA GLY A 234 3.28 -0.30 -6.48
C GLY A 234 4.38 -1.34 -6.77
N ALA A 235 5.38 -0.98 -7.58
CA ALA A 235 6.55 -1.81 -7.93
C ALA A 235 7.81 -1.32 -7.19
#